data_174858ab1e0fff7e0f4bf6abb7aa6c43
#
_entry.id   174858ab1e0fff7e0f4bf6abb7aa6c43
#
_cell.length_a   1.000
_cell.length_b   1.000
_cell.length_c   1.000
_cell.angle_alpha   90.00
_cell.angle_beta   90.00
_cell.angle_gamma   90.00
#
_symmetry.space_group_name_H-M   'P 1'
#
loop_
_entity.id
_entity.type
_entity.pdbx_description
1 polymer ?
#
loop_
_entity_poly.entity_id
_entity_poly.type
_entity_poly.pdbx_seq_one_letter_code
_entity_poly.pdbx_strand_id
1 'polypeptide(L)'
;RNCDWSSDVCSSDLMERIARDYLPADLAAVAAPQGIGGSVAVQARQSVAESRWLLGLAEASPIIRGVVGWVDLRSEGVAAELTELSAHEKFVGVRHVVQDEPDPRFVLGADFVRGLRQLQSYGLTYDLLIYPQQLPAAVQLVAMLPEQPFVLDHLAKPRIKTGAIQEWRRDVEALAQHGNVCCKVSGMVTEAEWRGWKPADFTPYLDVVLQAFGPERLMFGSDWPVCLLAGEYSEVVGIVADFFGRLSAAEQQFIWGGTATRFYGLK
;
A
#
# COMPACT_ATOMS: atom_id res chain seq x y z
N ARG A 1 0.33 -22.31 5.81
CA ARG A 1 1.79 -22.08 5.88
C ARG A 1 2.38 -22.17 4.48
N ASN A 2 2.27 -21.16 3.67
CA ASN A 2 3.14 -20.95 2.53
C ASN A 2 3.31 -19.43 2.42
N CYS A 3 4.44 -18.93 2.90
CA CYS A 3 4.89 -17.60 2.59
C CYS A 3 5.41 -17.63 1.16
N ASP A 4 4.61 -17.22 0.19
CA ASP A 4 5.06 -16.88 -1.15
C ASP A 4 5.39 -15.37 -1.21
N TRP A 5 6.33 -14.99 -0.35
CA TRP A 5 7.05 -13.72 -0.48
C TRP A 5 8.35 -14.03 -1.19
N SER A 6 8.81 -13.13 -2.04
CA SER A 6 9.97 -13.30 -2.94
C SER A 6 11.07 -14.21 -2.37
N SER A 7 11.62 -15.07 -3.19
CA SER A 7 12.51 -16.17 -2.87
C SER A 7 13.71 -15.85 -1.94
N ASP A 8 14.07 -14.58 -1.77
CA ASP A 8 15.23 -14.17 -0.97
C ASP A 8 14.89 -13.81 0.49
N VAL A 9 13.60 -13.53 0.80
CA VAL A 9 13.17 -13.14 2.16
C VAL A 9 12.52 -14.30 2.90
N CYS A 10 11.89 -15.24 2.21
CA CYS A 10 11.19 -16.39 2.82
C CYS A 10 12.10 -17.45 3.46
N SER A 11 13.39 -17.43 3.19
CA SER A 11 14.34 -18.46 3.65
C SER A 11 15.22 -18.06 4.83
N SER A 12 15.01 -16.84 5.42
CA SER A 12 15.84 -16.37 6.52
C SER A 12 15.15 -16.53 7.87
N ASP A 13 15.90 -16.85 8.91
CA ASP A 13 15.51 -16.86 10.33
C ASP A 13 14.80 -15.55 10.76
N LEU A 14 14.92 -14.49 9.96
CA LEU A 14 14.30 -13.18 10.19
C LEU A 14 12.78 -13.21 10.00
N MET A 15 12.23 -14.05 9.11
CA MET A 15 10.79 -14.20 8.91
C MET A 15 10.11 -14.96 10.05
N GLU A 16 10.86 -15.73 10.86
CA GLU A 16 10.32 -16.42 12.02
C GLU A 16 9.65 -15.45 13.01
N ARG A 17 10.14 -14.20 13.07
CA ARG A 17 9.58 -13.17 13.95
C ARG A 17 8.11 -12.86 13.66
N ILE A 18 7.66 -12.98 12.41
CA ILE A 18 6.27 -12.74 12.00
C ILE A 18 5.53 -14.01 11.55
N ALA A 19 6.12 -15.20 11.77
CA ALA A 19 5.55 -16.48 11.36
C ALA A 19 4.45 -16.97 12.31
N ARG A 20 3.45 -16.15 12.58
CA ARG A 20 2.26 -16.49 13.38
C ARG A 20 1.01 -15.89 12.72
N ASP A 21 -0.15 -16.23 13.25
CA ASP A 21 -1.40 -15.59 12.84
C ASP A 21 -1.47 -14.16 13.43
N TYR A 22 -1.94 -13.24 12.58
CA TYR A 22 -2.20 -11.85 12.93
C TYR A 22 -3.65 -11.53 12.59
N LEU A 23 -4.44 -11.27 13.62
CA LEU A 23 -5.88 -11.05 13.51
C LEU A 23 -6.25 -9.60 13.85
N PRO A 24 -7.46 -9.13 13.52
CA PRO A 24 -7.88 -7.76 13.81
C PRO A 24 -7.73 -7.34 15.28
N ALA A 25 -7.87 -8.26 16.22
CA ALA A 25 -7.65 -7.98 17.65
C ALA A 25 -6.19 -7.66 17.97
N ASP A 26 -5.23 -8.34 17.31
CA ASP A 26 -3.81 -8.05 17.47
C ASP A 26 -3.48 -6.66 16.95
N LEU A 27 -4.04 -6.28 15.78
CA LEU A 27 -3.89 -4.91 15.25
C LEU A 27 -4.50 -3.89 16.21
N ALA A 28 -5.71 -4.12 16.70
CA ALA A 28 -6.38 -3.20 17.61
C ALA A 28 -5.55 -2.94 18.88
N ALA A 29 -4.89 -3.97 19.40
CA ALA A 29 -4.04 -3.87 20.60
C ALA A 29 -2.84 -2.93 20.40
N VAL A 30 -2.25 -2.86 19.21
CA VAL A 30 -1.10 -2.00 18.93
C VAL A 30 -1.49 -0.65 18.33
N ALA A 31 -2.63 -0.55 17.65
CA ALA A 31 -3.10 0.66 16.97
C ALA A 31 -3.83 1.62 17.93
N ALA A 32 -4.68 1.11 18.82
CA ALA A 32 -5.46 1.93 19.75
C ALA A 32 -4.60 2.82 20.67
N PRO A 33 -3.47 2.36 21.24
CA PRO A 33 -2.58 3.21 22.03
C PRO A 33 -1.97 4.37 21.23
N GLN A 34 -1.93 4.26 19.88
CA GLN A 34 -1.44 5.29 18.97
C GLN A 34 -2.56 6.20 18.44
N GLY A 35 -3.79 6.08 18.96
CA GLY A 35 -4.94 6.87 18.51
C GLY A 35 -5.51 6.45 17.16
N ILE A 36 -5.12 5.30 16.62
CA ILE A 36 -5.58 4.79 15.31
C ILE A 36 -6.79 3.88 15.53
N GLY A 37 -7.97 4.35 15.07
CA GLY A 37 -9.25 3.68 15.27
C GLY A 37 -9.80 2.94 14.05
N GLY A 38 -9.05 2.89 12.93
CA GLY A 38 -9.48 2.21 11.71
C GLY A 38 -8.34 1.89 10.78
N SER A 39 -8.52 0.88 9.94
CA SER A 39 -7.53 0.45 8.95
C SER A 39 -8.19 -0.06 7.67
N VAL A 40 -7.43 -0.09 6.60
CA VAL A 40 -7.74 -0.83 5.37
C VAL A 40 -6.87 -2.08 5.37
N ALA A 41 -7.50 -3.24 5.36
CA ALA A 41 -6.80 -4.51 5.20
C ALA A 41 -6.46 -4.73 3.73
N VAL A 42 -5.20 -5.06 3.45
CA VAL A 42 -4.73 -5.24 2.07
C VAL A 42 -4.24 -6.68 1.89
N GLN A 43 -4.59 -7.28 0.76
CA GLN A 43 -4.22 -8.66 0.44
C GLN A 43 -2.70 -8.88 0.59
N ALA A 44 -2.32 -10.08 0.97
CA ALA A 44 -0.94 -10.56 0.98
C ALA A 44 -0.71 -11.67 -0.05
N ARG A 45 -1.77 -12.41 -0.39
CA ARG A 45 -1.73 -13.50 -1.38
C ARG A 45 -2.54 -13.14 -2.61
N GLN A 46 -2.08 -13.57 -3.76
CA GLN A 46 -2.81 -13.42 -5.02
C GLN A 46 -3.86 -14.52 -5.15
N SER A 47 -4.93 -14.42 -4.33
CA SER A 47 -6.04 -15.36 -4.36
C SER A 47 -7.37 -14.73 -3.97
N VAL A 48 -8.43 -15.07 -4.70
CA VAL A 48 -9.81 -14.65 -4.40
C VAL A 48 -10.27 -15.24 -3.05
N ALA A 49 -9.76 -16.40 -2.67
CA ALA A 49 -10.07 -17.01 -1.38
C ALA A 49 -9.60 -16.14 -0.20
N GLU A 50 -8.42 -15.51 -0.31
CA GLU A 50 -7.97 -14.56 0.69
C GLU A 50 -8.81 -13.29 0.70
N SER A 51 -9.21 -12.78 -0.48
CA SER A 51 -10.10 -11.61 -0.56
C SER A 51 -11.41 -11.85 0.19
N ARG A 52 -12.03 -13.01 0.01
CA ARG A 52 -13.24 -13.41 0.76
C ARG A 52 -12.98 -13.54 2.26
N TRP A 53 -11.85 -14.11 2.65
CA TRP A 53 -11.48 -14.25 4.05
C TRP A 53 -11.27 -12.89 4.73
N LEU A 54 -10.58 -11.95 4.07
CA LEU A 54 -10.40 -10.58 4.57
C LEU A 54 -11.74 -9.84 4.73
N LEU A 55 -12.67 -10.03 3.80
CA LEU A 55 -14.02 -9.47 3.89
C LEU A 55 -14.78 -10.03 5.09
N GLY A 56 -14.68 -11.34 5.34
CA GLY A 56 -15.27 -11.96 6.55
C GLY A 56 -14.67 -11.40 7.85
N LEU A 57 -13.35 -11.13 7.88
CA LEU A 57 -12.73 -10.45 9.03
C LEU A 57 -13.22 -9.00 9.17
N ALA A 58 -13.40 -8.30 8.06
CA ALA A 58 -13.88 -6.93 8.06
C ALA A 58 -15.33 -6.81 8.54
N GLU A 59 -16.19 -7.77 8.21
CA GLU A 59 -17.57 -7.83 8.73
C GLU A 59 -17.58 -8.05 10.25
N ALA A 60 -16.69 -8.90 10.74
CA ALA A 60 -16.61 -9.27 12.17
C ALA A 60 -15.87 -8.23 13.03
N SER A 61 -15.13 -7.28 12.43
CA SER A 61 -14.29 -6.36 13.18
C SER A 61 -14.42 -4.90 12.73
N PRO A 62 -14.81 -3.99 13.64
CA PRO A 62 -15.00 -2.58 13.29
C PRO A 62 -13.69 -1.83 12.99
N ILE A 63 -12.53 -2.35 13.39
CA ILE A 63 -11.25 -1.72 13.05
C ILE A 63 -10.94 -1.79 11.57
N ILE A 64 -11.44 -2.83 10.85
CA ILE A 64 -11.27 -2.93 9.40
C ILE A 64 -12.39 -2.17 8.72
N ARG A 65 -12.05 -1.03 8.12
CA ARG A 65 -12.97 -0.12 7.44
C ARG A 65 -13.10 -0.41 5.95
N GLY A 66 -12.10 -1.04 5.34
CA GLY A 66 -12.09 -1.44 3.94
C GLY A 66 -11.14 -2.60 3.69
N VAL A 67 -11.31 -3.26 2.57
CA VAL A 67 -10.49 -4.37 2.10
C VAL A 67 -10.04 -4.08 0.67
N VAL A 68 -8.74 -4.07 0.45
CA VAL A 68 -8.13 -4.15 -0.87
C VAL A 68 -7.75 -5.61 -1.10
N GLY A 69 -8.51 -6.27 -1.95
CA GLY A 69 -8.32 -7.69 -2.25
C GLY A 69 -7.53 -7.94 -3.52
N TRP A 70 -7.64 -9.14 -4.04
CA TRP A 70 -7.04 -9.57 -5.30
C TRP A 70 -8.05 -10.32 -6.15
N VAL A 71 -8.00 -10.05 -7.46
CA VAL A 71 -8.59 -10.84 -8.53
C VAL A 71 -7.56 -10.97 -9.65
N ASP A 72 -7.65 -12.02 -10.49
CA ASP A 72 -6.79 -12.08 -11.67
C ASP A 72 -7.31 -11.12 -12.76
N LEU A 73 -6.76 -9.91 -12.79
CA LEU A 73 -7.11 -8.88 -13.77
C LEU A 73 -6.87 -9.30 -15.22
N ARG A 74 -6.04 -10.32 -15.47
CA ARG A 74 -5.77 -10.83 -16.81
C ARG A 74 -6.83 -11.83 -17.26
N SER A 75 -7.59 -12.40 -16.32
CA SER A 75 -8.65 -13.37 -16.62
C SER A 75 -9.76 -12.74 -17.47
N GLU A 76 -10.30 -13.51 -18.41
CA GLU A 76 -11.52 -13.13 -19.12
C GLU A 76 -12.75 -13.14 -18.21
N GLY A 77 -12.72 -13.94 -17.13
CA GLY A 77 -13.79 -14.07 -16.14
C GLY A 77 -13.75 -13.02 -15.02
N VAL A 78 -12.82 -12.07 -15.03
CA VAL A 78 -12.62 -11.10 -13.93
C VAL A 78 -13.88 -10.31 -13.55
N ALA A 79 -14.78 -10.03 -14.51
CA ALA A 79 -16.03 -9.33 -14.26
C ALA A 79 -16.94 -10.06 -13.26
N ALA A 80 -16.99 -11.40 -13.31
CA ALA A 80 -17.79 -12.20 -12.39
C ALA A 80 -17.23 -12.12 -10.95
N GLU A 81 -15.90 -12.21 -10.78
CA GLU A 81 -15.24 -12.08 -9.48
C GLU A 81 -15.43 -10.67 -8.90
N LEU A 82 -15.26 -9.62 -9.74
CA LEU A 82 -15.50 -8.24 -9.33
C LEU A 82 -16.95 -8.01 -8.89
N THR A 83 -17.92 -8.57 -9.64
CA THR A 83 -19.35 -8.46 -9.29
C THR A 83 -19.63 -9.11 -7.93
N GLU A 84 -19.07 -10.30 -7.68
CA GLU A 84 -19.22 -11.00 -6.40
C GLU A 84 -18.64 -10.20 -5.25
N LEU A 85 -17.36 -9.81 -5.36
CA LEU A 85 -16.64 -9.13 -4.27
C LEU A 85 -17.19 -7.73 -3.99
N SER A 86 -17.59 -6.99 -5.04
CA SER A 86 -18.14 -5.63 -4.89
C SER A 86 -19.55 -5.60 -4.28
N ALA A 87 -20.19 -6.75 -4.10
CA ALA A 87 -21.42 -6.86 -3.31
C ALA A 87 -21.18 -6.56 -1.81
N HIS A 88 -19.93 -6.64 -1.37
CA HIS A 88 -19.53 -6.27 -0.01
C HIS A 88 -19.13 -4.79 0.03
N GLU A 89 -19.84 -3.98 0.82
CA GLU A 89 -19.57 -2.53 0.93
C GLU A 89 -18.12 -2.20 1.34
N LYS A 90 -17.44 -3.11 2.04
CA LYS A 90 -16.06 -2.92 2.47
C LYS A 90 -15.02 -3.36 1.43
N PHE A 91 -15.42 -3.89 0.28
CA PHE A 91 -14.48 -4.16 -0.82
C PHE A 91 -14.22 -2.87 -1.58
N VAL A 92 -13.07 -2.24 -1.33
CA VAL A 92 -12.81 -0.86 -1.77
C VAL A 92 -11.74 -0.76 -2.86
N GLY A 93 -11.00 -1.83 -3.12
CA GLY A 93 -9.93 -1.78 -4.11
C GLY A 93 -9.34 -3.16 -4.42
N VAL A 94 -8.44 -3.16 -5.40
CA VAL A 94 -7.71 -4.35 -5.86
C VAL A 94 -6.22 -4.05 -5.87
N ARG A 95 -5.41 -5.05 -5.51
CA ARG A 95 -3.95 -5.01 -5.62
C ARG A 95 -3.42 -6.29 -6.25
N HIS A 96 -2.41 -6.17 -7.08
CA HIS A 96 -1.55 -7.26 -7.55
C HIS A 96 -0.13 -7.05 -7.03
N VAL A 97 0.58 -8.13 -6.70
CA VAL A 97 1.97 -8.06 -6.22
C VAL A 97 2.91 -7.89 -7.41
N VAL A 98 2.85 -6.71 -8.04
CA VAL A 98 3.60 -6.40 -9.27
C VAL A 98 5.11 -6.42 -9.03
N GLN A 99 5.55 -6.10 -7.82
CA GLN A 99 6.97 -6.14 -7.44
C GLN A 99 7.64 -7.48 -7.73
N ASP A 100 6.89 -8.59 -7.66
CA ASP A 100 7.42 -9.96 -7.84
C ASP A 100 7.33 -10.44 -9.30
N GLU A 101 6.75 -9.63 -10.19
CA GLU A 101 6.68 -9.96 -11.61
C GLU A 101 8.05 -9.74 -12.28
N PRO A 102 8.50 -10.70 -13.10
CA PRO A 102 9.83 -10.64 -13.71
C PRO A 102 9.95 -9.54 -14.78
N ASP A 103 8.84 -9.18 -15.43
CA ASP A 103 8.80 -8.08 -16.40
C ASP A 103 8.51 -6.75 -15.69
N PRO A 104 9.44 -5.79 -15.67
CA PRO A 104 9.20 -4.48 -15.07
C PRO A 104 8.08 -3.67 -15.76
N ARG A 105 7.64 -4.11 -16.94
CA ARG A 105 6.53 -3.52 -17.68
C ARG A 105 5.22 -4.30 -17.56
N PHE A 106 5.15 -5.27 -16.67
CA PHE A 106 3.98 -6.15 -16.46
C PHE A 106 2.65 -5.40 -16.46
N VAL A 107 2.57 -4.27 -15.75
CA VAL A 107 1.34 -3.46 -15.63
C VAL A 107 0.84 -2.87 -16.95
N LEU A 108 1.66 -2.89 -17.99
CA LEU A 108 1.31 -2.41 -19.34
C LEU A 108 0.82 -3.54 -20.27
N GLY A 109 0.77 -4.78 -19.80
CA GLY A 109 0.21 -5.91 -20.52
C GLY A 109 -1.25 -5.64 -20.92
N ALA A 110 -1.59 -5.94 -22.17
CA ALA A 110 -2.91 -5.59 -22.71
C ALA A 110 -4.06 -6.26 -21.95
N ASP A 111 -3.87 -7.49 -21.48
CA ASP A 111 -4.80 -8.24 -20.68
C ASP A 111 -4.97 -7.64 -19.27
N PHE A 112 -3.86 -7.25 -18.65
CA PHE A 112 -3.87 -6.60 -17.35
C PHE A 112 -4.58 -5.23 -17.40
N VAL A 113 -4.25 -4.39 -18.38
CA VAL A 113 -4.90 -3.08 -18.60
C VAL A 113 -6.40 -3.25 -18.91
N ARG A 114 -6.79 -4.28 -19.68
CA ARG A 114 -8.19 -4.60 -19.94
C ARG A 114 -8.96 -4.86 -18.64
N GLY A 115 -8.42 -5.69 -17.76
CA GLY A 115 -9.06 -5.99 -16.47
C GLY A 115 -9.08 -4.79 -15.53
N LEU A 116 -7.99 -4.03 -15.48
CA LEU A 116 -7.88 -2.85 -14.63
C LEU A 116 -8.91 -1.78 -15.01
N ARG A 117 -9.22 -1.59 -16.30
CA ARG A 117 -10.30 -0.70 -16.77
C ARG A 117 -11.67 -1.06 -16.22
N GLN A 118 -11.91 -2.32 -15.86
CA GLN A 118 -13.20 -2.73 -15.31
C GLN A 118 -13.43 -2.21 -13.89
N LEU A 119 -12.35 -1.95 -13.11
CA LEU A 119 -12.46 -1.49 -11.72
C LEU A 119 -13.30 -0.22 -11.59
N GLN A 120 -13.22 0.67 -12.57
CA GLN A 120 -13.97 1.92 -12.60
C GLN A 120 -15.50 1.69 -12.56
N SER A 121 -15.99 0.67 -13.25
CA SER A 121 -17.42 0.33 -13.28
C SER A 121 -17.95 -0.15 -11.92
N TYR A 122 -17.06 -0.55 -11.03
CA TYR A 122 -17.36 -1.00 -9.67
C TYR A 122 -16.99 0.05 -8.61
N GLY A 123 -16.46 1.21 -9.00
CA GLY A 123 -15.99 2.24 -8.08
C GLY A 123 -14.76 1.83 -7.25
N LEU A 124 -13.97 0.87 -7.74
CA LEU A 124 -12.83 0.32 -7.02
C LEU A 124 -11.54 1.07 -7.33
N THR A 125 -10.68 1.20 -6.31
CA THR A 125 -9.33 1.75 -6.45
C THR A 125 -8.33 0.67 -6.86
N TYR A 126 -7.13 1.10 -7.29
CA TYR A 126 -6.02 0.18 -7.55
C TYR A 126 -4.76 0.58 -6.78
N ASP A 127 -4.22 -0.37 -6.01
CA ASP A 127 -2.99 -0.18 -5.22
C ASP A 127 -1.78 -0.68 -6.01
N LEU A 128 -0.80 0.23 -6.24
CA LEU A 128 0.44 -0.05 -6.98
C LEU A 128 1.53 -0.54 -6.03
N LEU A 129 1.66 -1.85 -5.86
CA LEU A 129 2.76 -2.47 -5.10
C LEU A 129 3.91 -2.80 -6.05
N ILE A 130 4.90 -1.95 -6.10
CA ILE A 130 6.00 -1.96 -7.07
C ILE A 130 7.34 -1.63 -6.42
N TYR A 131 8.42 -2.06 -7.07
CA TYR A 131 9.77 -1.57 -6.81
C TYR A 131 10.14 -0.37 -7.70
N PRO A 132 11.23 0.38 -7.38
CA PRO A 132 11.64 1.55 -8.15
C PRO A 132 11.80 1.31 -9.65
N GLN A 133 12.31 0.15 -10.07
CA GLN A 133 12.49 -0.18 -11.49
C GLN A 133 11.19 -0.28 -12.29
N GLN A 134 10.04 -0.42 -11.62
CA GLN A 134 8.73 -0.51 -12.25
C GLN A 134 8.00 0.84 -12.32
N LEU A 135 8.51 1.89 -11.63
CA LEU A 135 7.92 3.24 -11.65
C LEU A 135 7.73 3.80 -13.06
N PRO A 136 8.68 3.69 -14.01
CA PRO A 136 8.46 4.20 -15.37
C PRO A 136 7.27 3.57 -16.10
N ALA A 137 6.98 2.30 -15.82
CA ALA A 137 5.79 1.63 -16.35
C ALA A 137 4.52 2.09 -15.64
N ALA A 138 4.57 2.31 -14.32
CA ALA A 138 3.45 2.85 -13.55
C ALA A 138 3.06 4.26 -14.02
N VAL A 139 4.03 5.14 -14.33
CA VAL A 139 3.77 6.47 -14.91
C VAL A 139 2.99 6.36 -16.22
N GLN A 140 3.39 5.44 -17.10
CA GLN A 140 2.67 5.20 -18.35
C GLN A 140 1.26 4.67 -18.11
N LEU A 141 1.10 3.72 -17.19
CA LEU A 141 -0.19 3.13 -16.85
C LEU A 141 -1.19 4.20 -16.35
N VAL A 142 -0.80 5.03 -15.39
CA VAL A 142 -1.70 6.04 -14.80
C VAL A 142 -2.09 7.12 -15.81
N ALA A 143 -1.18 7.45 -16.75
CA ALA A 143 -1.47 8.35 -17.85
C ALA A 143 -2.50 7.77 -18.84
N MET A 144 -2.51 6.45 -19.04
CA MET A 144 -3.48 5.75 -19.90
C MET A 144 -4.87 5.63 -19.27
N LEU A 145 -4.97 5.80 -17.94
CA LEU A 145 -6.19 5.57 -17.16
C LEU A 145 -6.45 6.75 -16.19
N PRO A 146 -6.66 7.97 -16.71
CA PRO A 146 -6.74 9.19 -15.89
C PRO A 146 -7.92 9.19 -14.91
N GLU A 147 -8.99 8.45 -15.19
CA GLU A 147 -10.18 8.37 -14.35
C GLU A 147 -10.08 7.27 -13.28
N GLN A 148 -9.08 6.37 -13.36
CA GLN A 148 -8.88 5.32 -12.37
C GLN A 148 -8.11 5.88 -11.18
N PRO A 149 -8.63 5.77 -9.93
CA PRO A 149 -7.88 6.13 -8.75
C PRO A 149 -6.77 5.11 -8.47
N PHE A 150 -5.54 5.61 -8.31
CA PHE A 150 -4.37 4.82 -7.95
C PHE A 150 -3.77 5.26 -6.62
N VAL A 151 -3.19 4.34 -5.86
CA VAL A 151 -2.32 4.67 -4.75
C VAL A 151 -1.00 3.92 -4.86
N LEU A 152 0.10 4.63 -4.70
CA LEU A 152 1.44 4.07 -4.65
C LEU A 152 1.70 3.47 -3.27
N ASP A 153 1.87 2.16 -3.17
CA ASP A 153 2.20 1.48 -1.93
C ASP A 153 3.66 1.73 -1.53
N HIS A 154 3.87 1.98 -0.24
CA HIS A 154 5.21 1.99 0.40
C HIS A 154 6.23 2.87 -0.32
N LEU A 155 5.81 4.05 -0.82
CA LEU A 155 6.67 4.97 -1.57
C LEU A 155 7.35 4.30 -2.80
N ALA A 156 6.82 3.21 -3.35
CA ALA A 156 7.50 2.31 -4.30
C ALA A 156 8.82 1.71 -3.75
N LYS A 157 8.90 1.47 -2.44
CA LYS A 157 10.01 0.77 -1.78
C LYS A 157 11.39 1.32 -2.17
N PRO A 158 11.69 2.61 -1.88
CA PRO A 158 12.98 3.21 -2.19
C PRO A 158 14.11 2.48 -1.48
N ARG A 159 15.28 2.42 -2.10
CA ARG A 159 16.47 1.74 -1.55
C ARG A 159 17.11 2.54 -0.40
N ILE A 160 16.40 2.67 0.73
CA ILE A 160 16.80 3.49 1.88
C ILE A 160 18.14 3.02 2.45
N LYS A 161 18.34 1.72 2.59
CA LYS A 161 19.58 1.13 3.11
C LYS A 161 20.84 1.59 2.37
N THR A 162 20.75 1.82 1.07
CA THR A 162 21.89 2.25 0.25
C THR A 162 21.95 3.74 -0.01
N GLY A 163 20.90 4.49 0.32
CA GLY A 163 20.79 5.92 0.04
C GLY A 163 20.61 6.26 -1.44
N ALA A 164 20.31 5.28 -2.30
CA ALA A 164 20.13 5.47 -3.74
C ALA A 164 18.76 6.13 -4.02
N ILE A 165 18.73 7.48 -4.05
CA ILE A 165 17.49 8.26 -4.11
C ILE A 165 17.19 8.88 -5.49
N GLN A 166 18.19 9.12 -6.35
CA GLN A 166 18.05 10.03 -7.49
C GLN A 166 17.06 9.51 -8.57
N GLU A 167 17.21 8.26 -9.00
CA GLU A 167 16.32 7.65 -10.00
C GLU A 167 14.91 7.51 -9.46
N TRP A 168 14.77 6.99 -8.24
CA TRP A 168 13.49 6.86 -7.55
C TRP A 168 12.79 8.23 -7.43
N ARG A 169 13.51 9.28 -7.02
CA ARG A 169 12.98 10.63 -6.89
C ARG A 169 12.39 11.13 -8.20
N ARG A 170 13.18 11.07 -9.29
CA ARG A 170 12.73 11.49 -10.63
C ARG A 170 11.42 10.80 -11.02
N ASP A 171 11.34 9.50 -10.81
CA ASP A 171 10.21 8.70 -11.29
C ASP A 171 8.97 8.85 -10.39
N VAL A 172 9.15 9.03 -9.08
CA VAL A 172 8.06 9.36 -8.15
C VAL A 172 7.54 10.77 -8.40
N GLU A 173 8.40 11.76 -8.64
CA GLU A 173 8.00 13.11 -9.03
C GLU A 173 7.21 13.10 -10.35
N ALA A 174 7.60 12.27 -11.33
CA ALA A 174 6.85 12.08 -12.57
C ALA A 174 5.47 11.44 -12.32
N LEU A 175 5.40 10.41 -11.47
CA LEU A 175 4.13 9.77 -11.11
C LEU A 175 3.18 10.74 -10.41
N ALA A 176 3.70 11.58 -9.54
CA ALA A 176 2.93 12.56 -8.76
C ALA A 176 2.32 13.69 -9.62
N GLN A 177 2.77 13.89 -10.89
CA GLN A 177 2.13 14.82 -11.82
C GLN A 177 0.71 14.40 -12.19
N HIS A 178 0.37 13.13 -11.99
CA HIS A 178 -0.97 12.60 -12.25
C HIS A 178 -1.87 12.79 -11.02
N GLY A 179 -2.93 13.59 -11.17
CA GLY A 179 -3.84 13.94 -10.07
C GLY A 179 -4.66 12.77 -9.53
N ASN A 180 -4.76 11.67 -10.28
CA ASN A 180 -5.44 10.44 -9.89
C ASN A 180 -4.57 9.49 -9.05
N VAL A 181 -3.38 9.92 -8.62
CA VAL A 181 -2.45 9.11 -7.81
C VAL A 181 -2.27 9.70 -6.43
N CYS A 182 -2.51 8.89 -5.39
CA CYS A 182 -2.11 9.11 -3.99
C CYS A 182 -0.87 8.29 -3.65
N CYS A 183 -0.27 8.50 -2.48
CA CYS A 183 0.89 7.75 -2.02
C CYS A 183 0.73 7.34 -0.54
N LYS A 184 1.02 6.08 -0.23
CA LYS A 184 1.09 5.57 1.15
C LYS A 184 2.47 5.81 1.75
N VAL A 185 2.49 6.54 2.85
CA VAL A 185 3.66 6.70 3.71
C VAL A 185 3.72 5.49 4.65
N SER A 186 4.38 4.44 4.18
CA SER A 186 4.43 3.12 4.82
C SER A 186 5.65 2.32 4.32
N GLY A 187 5.93 1.15 4.92
CA GLY A 187 6.91 0.18 4.43
C GLY A 187 8.36 0.66 4.41
N MET A 188 8.68 1.77 5.07
CA MET A 188 10.02 2.37 5.01
C MET A 188 11.06 1.60 5.82
N VAL A 189 10.67 1.09 6.98
CA VAL A 189 11.61 0.42 7.90
C VAL A 189 12.17 -0.87 7.32
N THR A 190 11.39 -1.57 6.50
CA THR A 190 11.82 -2.80 5.82
C THR A 190 12.77 -2.57 4.65
N GLU A 191 12.79 -1.36 4.11
CA GLU A 191 13.71 -0.94 3.04
C GLU A 191 15.01 -0.32 3.58
N ALA A 192 15.09 -0.10 4.91
CA ALA A 192 16.26 0.43 5.61
C ALA A 192 17.13 -0.70 6.19
N GLU A 193 18.17 -0.34 6.97
CA GLU A 193 18.93 -1.31 7.76
C GLU A 193 18.09 -1.77 8.97
N TRP A 194 17.60 -2.99 8.97
CA TRP A 194 16.58 -3.49 9.90
C TRP A 194 16.91 -3.34 11.39
N ARG A 195 18.19 -3.37 11.76
CA ARG A 195 18.63 -3.28 13.17
C ARG A 195 19.39 -2.00 13.49
N GLY A 196 19.34 -1.00 12.61
CA GLY A 196 20.19 0.17 12.78
C GLY A 196 19.70 1.46 12.15
N TRP A 197 18.49 1.47 11.57
CA TRP A 197 17.90 2.66 10.99
C TRP A 197 17.67 3.76 12.06
N LYS A 198 17.68 4.97 11.60
CA LYS A 198 17.38 6.17 12.42
C LYS A 198 16.29 6.98 11.71
N PRO A 199 15.46 7.74 12.41
CA PRO A 199 14.45 8.61 11.78
C PRO A 199 15.01 9.52 10.67
N ALA A 200 16.24 9.98 10.80
CA ALA A 200 16.92 10.79 9.79
C ALA A 200 17.13 10.07 8.43
N ASP A 201 17.16 8.73 8.42
CA ASP A 201 17.35 7.95 7.19
C ASP A 201 16.11 8.04 6.28
N PHE A 202 14.93 8.28 6.87
CA PHE A 202 13.67 8.40 6.14
C PHE A 202 13.38 9.82 5.65
N THR A 203 13.95 10.83 6.30
CA THR A 203 13.71 12.26 6.02
C THR A 203 13.83 12.62 4.54
N PRO A 204 14.89 12.24 3.81
CA PRO A 204 15.03 12.61 2.40
C PRO A 204 13.89 12.07 1.51
N TYR A 205 13.40 10.88 1.82
CA TYR A 205 12.31 10.23 1.07
C TYR A 205 10.96 10.85 1.40
N LEU A 206 10.73 11.16 2.67
CA LEU A 206 9.52 11.86 3.13
C LEU A 206 9.43 13.28 2.58
N ASP A 207 10.56 14.00 2.50
CA ASP A 207 10.61 15.34 1.87
C ASP A 207 10.21 15.26 0.39
N VAL A 208 10.71 14.27 -0.36
CA VAL A 208 10.36 14.09 -1.77
C VAL A 208 8.86 13.86 -1.95
N VAL A 209 8.27 12.91 -1.22
CA VAL A 209 6.85 12.60 -1.40
C VAL A 209 5.94 13.73 -0.90
N LEU A 210 6.34 14.45 0.16
CA LEU A 210 5.60 15.62 0.62
C LEU A 210 5.61 16.73 -0.43
N GLN A 211 6.74 17.00 -1.05
CA GLN A 211 6.85 18.01 -2.12
C GLN A 211 6.10 17.60 -3.39
N ALA A 212 6.16 16.31 -3.76
CA ALA A 212 5.59 15.81 -5.00
C ALA A 212 4.05 15.65 -4.94
N PHE A 213 3.54 15.07 -3.85
CA PHE A 213 2.11 14.76 -3.71
C PHE A 213 1.34 15.83 -2.92
N GLY A 214 2.01 16.57 -2.04
CA GLY A 214 1.34 17.39 -1.04
C GLY A 214 0.60 16.56 0.03
N PRO A 215 0.22 17.18 1.16
CA PRO A 215 -0.38 16.45 2.28
C PRO A 215 -1.73 15.80 1.93
N GLU A 216 -2.50 16.40 1.02
CA GLU A 216 -3.82 15.91 0.62
C GLU A 216 -3.82 14.61 -0.19
N ARG A 217 -2.66 14.23 -0.75
CA ARG A 217 -2.51 12.98 -1.50
C ARG A 217 -1.58 11.98 -0.81
N LEU A 218 -1.19 12.25 0.43
CA LEU A 218 -0.46 11.32 1.28
C LEU A 218 -1.40 10.64 2.27
N MET A 219 -1.18 9.36 2.55
CA MET A 219 -1.90 8.64 3.60
C MET A 219 -0.93 7.76 4.39
N PHE A 220 -1.10 7.75 5.72
CA PHE A 220 -0.37 6.86 6.60
C PHE A 220 -0.73 5.39 6.33
N GLY A 221 0.27 4.53 6.38
CA GLY A 221 0.14 3.07 6.45
C GLY A 221 1.19 2.49 7.39
N SER A 222 0.81 1.52 8.19
CA SER A 222 1.75 0.88 9.13
C SER A 222 2.59 -0.21 8.46
N ASP A 223 2.09 -0.81 7.39
CA ASP A 223 2.65 -2.05 6.81
C ASP A 223 2.72 -3.19 7.86
N TRP A 224 1.82 -3.15 8.85
CA TRP A 224 1.75 -4.19 9.88
C TRP A 224 1.03 -5.44 9.32
N PRO A 225 1.52 -6.66 9.60
CA PRO A 225 2.60 -6.99 10.55
C PRO A 225 4.01 -6.99 9.94
N VAL A 226 4.19 -6.71 8.65
CA VAL A 226 5.48 -6.77 7.96
C VAL A 226 6.52 -5.83 8.58
N CYS A 227 6.10 -4.65 9.03
CA CYS A 227 6.98 -3.69 9.71
C CYS A 227 7.71 -4.28 10.93
N LEU A 228 7.13 -5.31 11.59
CA LEU A 228 7.72 -5.97 12.77
C LEU A 228 9.04 -6.70 12.46
N LEU A 229 9.40 -6.87 11.20
CA LEU A 229 10.72 -7.36 10.80
C LEU A 229 11.83 -6.37 11.19
N ALA A 230 11.53 -5.08 11.17
CA ALA A 230 12.52 -4.01 11.30
C ALA A 230 12.18 -2.95 12.36
N GLY A 231 10.99 -2.96 12.96
CA GLY A 231 10.59 -2.01 13.99
C GLY A 231 9.24 -2.35 14.60
N GLU A 232 8.92 -1.77 15.74
CA GLU A 232 7.62 -1.90 16.39
C GLU A 232 6.58 -0.98 15.74
N TYR A 233 5.29 -1.29 15.90
CA TYR A 233 4.20 -0.48 15.35
C TYR A 233 4.29 1.00 15.80
N SER A 234 4.58 1.23 17.08
CA SER A 234 4.74 2.58 17.65
C SER A 234 5.93 3.34 17.06
N GLU A 235 7.01 2.65 16.69
CA GLU A 235 8.16 3.28 16.05
C GLU A 235 7.81 3.75 14.63
N VAL A 236 7.06 2.93 13.87
CA VAL A 236 6.58 3.32 12.52
C VAL A 236 5.66 4.54 12.61
N VAL A 237 4.74 4.56 13.57
CA VAL A 237 3.89 5.73 13.84
C VAL A 237 4.74 6.94 14.22
N GLY A 238 5.73 6.76 15.10
CA GLY A 238 6.63 7.81 15.56
C GLY A 238 7.40 8.50 14.42
N ILE A 239 7.95 7.72 13.46
CA ILE A 239 8.64 8.28 12.28
C ILE A 239 7.74 9.27 11.53
N VAL A 240 6.49 8.88 11.30
CA VAL A 240 5.54 9.70 10.55
C VAL A 240 5.07 10.90 11.38
N ALA A 241 4.78 10.69 12.67
CA ALA A 241 4.37 11.76 13.57
C ALA A 241 5.44 12.83 13.74
N ASP A 242 6.69 12.45 13.94
CA ASP A 242 7.82 13.37 14.11
C ASP A 242 8.05 14.18 12.84
N PHE A 243 8.03 13.53 11.68
CA PHE A 243 8.30 14.22 10.41
C PHE A 243 7.18 15.19 10.03
N PHE A 244 5.92 14.74 10.09
CA PHE A 244 4.77 15.55 9.69
C PHE A 244 4.24 16.45 10.81
N GLY A 245 4.74 16.34 12.03
CA GLY A 245 4.40 17.21 13.15
C GLY A 245 4.66 18.72 12.90
N ARG A 246 5.49 19.03 11.91
CA ARG A 246 5.75 20.40 11.43
C ARG A 246 4.63 21.00 10.57
N LEU A 247 3.71 20.19 10.09
CA LEU A 247 2.58 20.62 9.27
C LEU A 247 1.45 21.16 10.14
N SER A 248 0.54 21.94 9.55
CA SER A 248 -0.69 22.35 10.23
C SER A 248 -1.56 21.16 10.62
N ALA A 249 -2.44 21.35 11.62
CA ALA A 249 -3.37 20.30 12.05
C ALA A 249 -4.27 19.80 10.91
N ALA A 250 -4.67 20.69 10.01
CA ALA A 250 -5.49 20.32 8.85
C ALA A 250 -4.72 19.43 7.86
N GLU A 251 -3.45 19.73 7.59
CA GLU A 251 -2.61 18.92 6.73
C GLU A 251 -2.31 17.55 7.34
N GLN A 252 -2.02 17.50 8.65
CA GLN A 252 -1.83 16.25 9.36
C GLN A 252 -3.08 15.37 9.33
N GLN A 253 -4.28 15.97 9.41
CA GLN A 253 -5.54 15.24 9.36
C GLN A 253 -5.72 14.47 8.04
N PHE A 254 -5.25 15.03 6.90
CA PHE A 254 -5.25 14.29 5.63
C PHE A 254 -4.40 13.03 5.75
N ILE A 255 -3.17 13.15 6.23
CA ILE A 255 -2.19 12.05 6.30
C ILE A 255 -2.68 10.95 7.23
N TRP A 256 -3.25 11.29 8.40
CA TRP A 256 -3.66 10.33 9.42
C TRP A 256 -4.99 9.62 9.15
N GLY A 257 -5.68 9.94 8.04
CA GLY A 257 -6.88 9.19 7.68
C GLY A 257 -7.78 9.89 6.66
N GLY A 258 -7.75 11.21 6.57
CA GLY A 258 -8.62 11.97 5.67
C GLY A 258 -8.42 11.57 4.20
N THR A 259 -7.17 11.44 3.75
CA THR A 259 -6.85 10.99 2.40
C THR A 259 -7.33 9.56 2.16
N ALA A 260 -7.07 8.63 3.09
CA ALA A 260 -7.51 7.25 2.96
C ALA A 260 -9.05 7.15 2.93
N THR A 261 -9.73 7.89 3.81
CA THR A 261 -11.20 7.93 3.84
C THR A 261 -11.79 8.39 2.52
N ARG A 262 -11.26 9.48 1.96
CA ARG A 262 -11.71 10.02 0.67
C ARG A 262 -11.36 9.08 -0.49
N PHE A 263 -10.13 8.57 -0.53
CA PHE A 263 -9.62 7.74 -1.61
C PHE A 263 -10.35 6.41 -1.73
N TYR A 264 -10.56 5.73 -0.63
CA TYR A 264 -11.24 4.43 -0.58
C TYR A 264 -12.75 4.54 -0.34
N GLY A 265 -13.32 5.74 -0.17
CA GLY A 265 -14.74 5.93 0.13
C GLY A 265 -15.17 5.31 1.46
N LEU A 266 -14.31 5.34 2.50
CA LEU A 266 -14.59 4.68 3.78
C LEU A 266 -15.72 5.37 4.56
N LYS A 267 -16.52 4.53 5.24
CA LYS A 267 -17.64 4.95 6.10
C LYS A 267 -17.32 4.82 7.58
#